data_6f7ba6c859d5000c298ce85d3c039b51
#
_entry.id   6f7ba6c859d5000c298ce85d3c039b51
#
_cell.length_a   1.000
_cell.length_b   1.000
_cell.length_c   1.000
_cell.angle_alpha   90.00
_cell.angle_beta   90.00
_cell.angle_gamma   90.00
#
_symmetry.space_group_name_H-M   'P 1'
#
loop_
_entity.id
_entity.type
_entity.pdbx_description
1 polymer ?
#
loop_
_entity_poly.entity_id
_entity_poly.type
_entity_poly.pdbx_seq_one_letter_code
_entity_poly.pdbx_strand_id
1 'polypeptide(L)'
;SEMCIRDSIKAALKENGLENQFSELFEMRVGRIRTTEDYDNAYSMDAVMDSLRSLPQSEDRDVLRNNLGYATYPYLICLSDYNRLLELSGNPALQLGEKEAAVYIDTEFTTVSRTAMLNQVLAGHPKVELDGSPIHLTGEVQSVNLVTDRSITLSFALILPDEAFLYYSQGMYDTYVNAVLSEQALDGNSLMTAYLDLNEKLDETGIEYESYLQNMGRQLFYTIASSYITLYLAIVFLVVANTIVGVQFLMSQQKTGRRYQTLIRLGATYETLCQSAGKQITWFMGLPVLVAAVSSLFGVRALFTGILSSRTRGTVSEMLLVSATMILLLCVIEYIYMRVVKRSSDRYLLTLMQPQREE
;
A
#
# COMPACT_ATOMS: atom_id res chain seq x y z
N SER A 1 -36.57 -14.03 -21.99
CA SER A 1 -35.32 -14.80 -22.10
C SER A 1 -34.19 -13.83 -21.73
N GLU A 2 -33.81 -13.82 -20.46
CA GLU A 2 -32.59 -13.13 -20.05
C GLU A 2 -31.43 -13.86 -20.70
N MET A 3 -30.89 -13.29 -21.75
CA MET A 3 -29.66 -13.76 -22.36
C MET A 3 -28.58 -13.56 -21.32
N CYS A 4 -27.97 -14.65 -20.86
CA CYS A 4 -26.91 -14.58 -19.83
C CYS A 4 -25.84 -13.60 -20.30
N ILE A 5 -25.39 -12.69 -19.43
CA ILE A 5 -24.35 -11.69 -19.74
C ILE A 5 -23.14 -12.37 -20.40
N ARG A 6 -22.76 -13.53 -19.89
CA ARG A 6 -21.71 -14.38 -20.44
C ARG A 6 -21.92 -14.73 -21.90
N ASP A 7 -23.16 -15.08 -22.30
CA ASP A 7 -23.48 -15.48 -23.68
C ASP A 7 -23.43 -14.28 -24.63
N SER A 8 -23.82 -13.09 -24.15
CA SER A 8 -23.67 -11.84 -24.90
C SER A 8 -22.20 -11.49 -25.14
N ILE A 9 -21.36 -11.64 -24.11
CA ILE A 9 -19.91 -11.41 -24.20
C ILE A 9 -19.28 -12.45 -25.16
N LYS A 10 -19.65 -13.73 -25.04
CA LYS A 10 -19.18 -14.76 -25.97
C LYS A 10 -19.53 -14.46 -27.43
N ALA A 11 -20.76 -13.99 -27.69
CA ALA A 11 -21.17 -13.60 -29.03
C ALA A 11 -20.32 -12.44 -29.56
N ALA A 12 -20.12 -11.40 -28.75
CA ALA A 12 -19.30 -10.25 -29.14
C ALA A 12 -17.83 -10.62 -29.39
N LEU A 13 -17.25 -11.47 -28.54
CA LEU A 13 -15.89 -11.98 -28.75
C LEU A 13 -15.78 -12.80 -30.05
N LYS A 14 -16.80 -13.61 -30.36
CA LYS A 14 -16.85 -14.40 -31.58
C LYS A 14 -16.96 -13.52 -32.82
N GLU A 15 -17.82 -12.51 -32.81
CA GLU A 15 -17.96 -11.54 -33.89
C GLU A 15 -16.65 -10.81 -34.20
N ASN A 16 -15.82 -10.58 -33.20
CA ASN A 16 -14.52 -9.92 -33.32
C ASN A 16 -13.33 -10.92 -33.50
N GLY A 17 -13.60 -12.21 -33.63
CA GLY A 17 -12.56 -13.23 -33.85
C GLY A 17 -11.65 -13.47 -32.64
N LEU A 18 -12.10 -13.10 -31.43
CA LEU A 18 -11.34 -13.21 -30.17
C LEU A 18 -11.71 -14.45 -29.35
N GLU A 19 -12.58 -15.29 -29.81
CA GLU A 19 -13.10 -16.47 -29.09
C GLU A 19 -11.95 -17.40 -28.64
N ASN A 20 -10.91 -17.58 -29.47
CA ASN A 20 -9.77 -18.46 -29.17
C ASN A 20 -8.72 -17.84 -28.23
N GLN A 21 -8.85 -16.56 -27.88
CA GLN A 21 -7.92 -15.88 -26.96
C GLN A 21 -8.19 -16.28 -25.51
N PHE A 22 -9.36 -16.81 -25.21
CA PHE A 22 -9.77 -17.18 -23.88
C PHE A 22 -10.01 -18.69 -23.79
N SER A 23 -9.45 -19.32 -22.77
CA SER A 23 -9.71 -20.75 -22.47
C SER A 23 -11.05 -20.92 -21.77
N GLU A 24 -11.45 -19.95 -20.98
CA GLU A 24 -12.68 -20.01 -20.20
C GLU A 24 -13.23 -18.62 -19.89
N LEU A 25 -14.56 -18.55 -19.83
CA LEU A 25 -15.35 -17.43 -19.32
C LEU A 25 -16.27 -17.96 -18.23
N PHE A 26 -16.17 -17.38 -17.03
CA PHE A 26 -17.03 -17.77 -15.91
C PHE A 26 -17.58 -16.54 -15.19
N GLU A 27 -18.75 -16.72 -14.59
CA GLU A 27 -19.44 -15.66 -13.86
C GLU A 27 -18.98 -15.63 -12.40
N MET A 28 -18.99 -14.43 -11.84
CA MET A 28 -18.78 -14.18 -10.41
C MET A 28 -19.86 -13.24 -9.93
N ARG A 29 -20.78 -13.74 -9.13
CA ARG A 29 -21.89 -12.97 -8.58
C ARG A 29 -21.54 -12.45 -7.20
N VAL A 30 -21.64 -11.14 -7.04
CA VAL A 30 -21.36 -10.45 -5.79
C VAL A 30 -22.52 -9.52 -5.47
N GLY A 31 -23.13 -9.70 -4.32
CA GLY A 31 -24.24 -8.91 -3.88
C GLY A 31 -24.02 -8.28 -2.50
N ARG A 32 -25.02 -7.60 -2.01
CA ARG A 32 -25.09 -7.12 -0.64
C ARG A 32 -26.35 -7.65 0.01
N ILE A 33 -26.31 -7.74 1.34
CA ILE A 33 -27.50 -8.08 2.08
C ILE A 33 -28.60 -7.08 1.81
N ARG A 34 -29.81 -7.55 1.53
CA ARG A 34 -31.01 -6.74 1.36
C ARG A 34 -31.96 -7.05 2.48
N THR A 35 -32.45 -6.03 3.12
CA THR A 35 -33.47 -6.14 4.13
C THR A 35 -34.66 -5.31 3.77
N THR A 36 -35.85 -5.78 4.22
CA THR A 36 -37.12 -5.10 3.96
C THR A 36 -37.47 -4.07 5.04
N GLU A 37 -36.85 -4.13 6.23
CA GLU A 37 -37.39 -3.36 7.36
C GLU A 37 -36.38 -2.45 8.04
N ASP A 38 -35.23 -2.87 8.45
CA ASP A 38 -34.30 -2.01 9.19
C ASP A 38 -32.88 -2.37 8.91
N TYR A 39 -32.14 -1.48 8.27
CA TYR A 39 -30.74 -1.72 7.91
C TYR A 39 -29.86 -2.00 9.12
N ASP A 40 -30.18 -1.46 10.28
CA ASP A 40 -29.34 -1.57 11.48
C ASP A 40 -29.33 -2.98 12.09
N ASN A 41 -30.31 -3.83 11.76
CA ASN A 41 -30.44 -5.19 12.29
C ASN A 41 -30.17 -6.30 11.26
N ALA A 42 -29.80 -5.92 10.02
CA ALA A 42 -29.62 -6.88 8.94
C ALA A 42 -28.40 -7.77 9.12
N TYR A 43 -27.43 -7.31 9.86
CA TYR A 43 -26.16 -8.01 10.08
C TYR A 43 -25.61 -7.73 11.46
N SER A 44 -25.24 -8.78 12.18
CA SER A 44 -24.45 -8.70 13.40
C SER A 44 -23.30 -9.71 13.38
N MET A 45 -22.12 -9.27 13.83
CA MET A 45 -20.96 -10.13 14.04
C MET A 45 -20.49 -10.10 15.52
N ASP A 46 -21.38 -9.86 16.45
CA ASP A 46 -21.03 -9.70 17.87
C ASP A 46 -20.24 -10.87 18.42
N ALA A 47 -20.59 -12.11 18.07
CA ALA A 47 -19.87 -13.29 18.51
C ALA A 47 -18.41 -13.34 17.97
N VAL A 48 -18.16 -12.86 16.75
CA VAL A 48 -16.81 -12.71 16.19
C VAL A 48 -16.04 -11.65 16.95
N MET A 49 -16.68 -10.51 17.22
CA MET A 49 -16.06 -9.39 17.95
C MET A 49 -15.73 -9.76 19.39
N ASP A 50 -16.59 -10.50 20.07
CA ASP A 50 -16.34 -10.98 21.42
C ASP A 50 -15.23 -12.02 21.47
N SER A 51 -15.19 -12.92 20.48
CA SER A 51 -14.09 -13.88 20.33
C SER A 51 -12.75 -13.16 20.10
N LEU A 52 -12.71 -12.12 19.27
CA LEU A 52 -11.52 -11.29 19.07
C LEU A 52 -11.09 -10.57 20.36
N ARG A 53 -12.03 -10.07 21.15
CA ARG A 53 -11.74 -9.42 22.45
C ARG A 53 -11.09 -10.38 23.44
N SER A 54 -11.36 -11.67 23.35
CA SER A 54 -10.78 -12.69 24.21
C SER A 54 -9.31 -13.01 23.89
N LEU A 55 -8.82 -12.64 22.70
CA LEU A 55 -7.43 -12.83 22.31
C LEU A 55 -6.49 -11.86 23.05
N PRO A 56 -5.20 -12.21 23.19
CA PRO A 56 -4.21 -11.32 23.79
C PRO A 56 -4.19 -9.93 23.13
N GLN A 57 -3.98 -8.89 23.94
CA GLN A 57 -3.92 -7.52 23.44
C GLN A 57 -2.70 -7.34 22.52
N SER A 58 -2.94 -6.84 21.31
CA SER A 58 -1.92 -6.53 20.32
C SER A 58 -2.42 -5.45 19.37
N GLU A 59 -1.51 -4.74 18.73
CA GLU A 59 -1.84 -3.74 17.71
C GLU A 59 -2.64 -4.37 16.55
N ASP A 60 -2.21 -5.53 16.07
CA ASP A 60 -2.90 -6.25 14.98
C ASP A 60 -4.34 -6.64 15.37
N ARG A 61 -4.59 -7.03 16.65
CA ARG A 61 -5.93 -7.31 17.15
C ARG A 61 -6.81 -6.05 17.13
N ASP A 62 -6.28 -4.94 17.60
CA ASP A 62 -7.04 -3.70 17.68
C ASP A 62 -7.35 -3.13 16.29
N VAL A 63 -6.41 -3.26 15.34
CA VAL A 63 -6.64 -2.90 13.93
C VAL A 63 -7.67 -3.82 13.29
N LEU A 64 -7.56 -5.15 13.49
CA LEU A 64 -8.52 -6.11 12.94
C LEU A 64 -9.94 -5.85 13.48
N ARG A 65 -10.06 -5.64 14.78
CA ARG A 65 -11.34 -5.30 15.43
C ARG A 65 -11.95 -4.02 14.85
N ASN A 66 -11.12 -2.98 14.65
CA ASN A 66 -11.56 -1.72 14.08
C ASN A 66 -12.04 -1.91 12.63
N ASN A 67 -11.28 -2.63 11.80
CA ASN A 67 -11.65 -2.89 10.41
C ASN A 67 -12.95 -3.68 10.31
N LEU A 68 -13.13 -4.72 11.12
CA LEU A 68 -14.36 -5.49 11.16
C LEU A 68 -15.55 -4.68 11.70
N GLY A 69 -15.31 -3.76 12.64
CA GLY A 69 -16.34 -2.85 13.16
C GLY A 69 -16.91 -1.90 12.09
N TYR A 70 -16.17 -1.63 11.02
CA TYR A 70 -16.68 -0.87 9.86
C TYR A 70 -17.40 -1.74 8.83
N ALA A 71 -17.31 -3.06 8.91
CA ALA A 71 -17.99 -3.99 8.00
C ALA A 71 -19.44 -4.22 8.40
N THR A 72 -20.21 -3.13 8.52
CA THR A 72 -21.63 -3.17 8.93
C THR A 72 -22.54 -3.84 7.92
N TYR A 73 -22.13 -3.88 6.65
CA TYR A 73 -22.85 -4.52 5.54
C TYR A 73 -21.86 -5.30 4.67
N PRO A 74 -21.62 -6.58 4.98
CA PRO A 74 -20.69 -7.39 4.21
C PRO A 74 -21.22 -7.63 2.80
N TYR A 75 -20.29 -7.73 1.84
CA TYR A 75 -20.62 -8.29 0.57
C TYR A 75 -20.90 -9.79 0.70
N LEU A 76 -21.76 -10.28 -0.16
CA LEU A 76 -22.10 -11.69 -0.28
C LEU A 76 -21.55 -12.22 -1.61
N ILE A 77 -20.94 -13.40 -1.55
CA ILE A 77 -20.32 -14.06 -2.70
C ILE A 77 -21.00 -15.41 -2.90
N CYS A 78 -21.34 -15.74 -4.13
CA CYS A 78 -21.94 -17.02 -4.47
C CYS A 78 -20.92 -18.16 -4.41
N LEU A 79 -21.21 -19.24 -3.67
CA LEU A 79 -20.29 -20.36 -3.43
C LEU A 79 -19.87 -21.08 -4.71
N SER A 80 -20.81 -21.36 -5.62
CA SER A 80 -20.50 -22.07 -6.87
C SER A 80 -19.54 -21.29 -7.74
N ASP A 81 -19.70 -19.97 -7.81
CA ASP A 81 -18.84 -19.07 -8.58
C ASP A 81 -17.43 -18.99 -7.97
N TYR A 82 -17.38 -18.91 -6.63
CA TYR A 82 -16.09 -18.90 -5.93
C TYR A 82 -15.35 -20.24 -6.04
N ASN A 83 -16.08 -21.35 -5.96
CA ASN A 83 -15.51 -22.68 -6.16
C ASN A 83 -14.94 -22.86 -7.57
N ARG A 84 -15.58 -22.25 -8.59
CA ARG A 84 -15.03 -22.26 -9.94
C ARG A 84 -13.70 -21.51 -10.00
N LEU A 85 -13.59 -20.39 -9.34
CA LEU A 85 -12.34 -19.63 -9.20
C LEU A 85 -11.26 -20.44 -8.47
N LEU A 86 -11.60 -21.13 -7.38
CA LEU A 86 -10.68 -21.97 -6.65
C LEU A 86 -10.15 -23.12 -7.50
N GLU A 87 -11.02 -23.79 -8.24
CA GLU A 87 -10.65 -24.86 -9.16
C GLU A 87 -9.64 -24.37 -10.23
N LEU A 88 -9.92 -23.25 -10.87
CA LEU A 88 -9.03 -22.63 -11.86
C LEU A 88 -7.69 -22.18 -11.27
N SER A 89 -7.69 -21.84 -9.99
CA SER A 89 -6.49 -21.45 -9.25
C SER A 89 -5.73 -22.65 -8.64
N GLY A 90 -6.20 -23.87 -8.86
CA GLY A 90 -5.61 -25.10 -8.30
C GLY A 90 -5.82 -25.29 -6.80
N ASN A 91 -6.81 -24.59 -6.22
CA ASN A 91 -7.17 -24.70 -4.81
C ASN A 91 -8.35 -25.65 -4.62
N PRO A 92 -8.47 -26.31 -3.44
CA PRO A 92 -9.59 -27.17 -3.14
C PRO A 92 -10.91 -26.37 -3.04
N ALA A 93 -11.99 -26.95 -3.55
CA ALA A 93 -13.31 -26.36 -3.44
C ALA A 93 -13.80 -26.31 -1.99
N LEU A 94 -14.51 -25.25 -1.64
CA LEU A 94 -15.17 -25.10 -0.35
C LEU A 94 -16.45 -25.93 -0.30
N GLN A 95 -16.70 -26.52 0.86
CA GLN A 95 -17.94 -27.23 1.15
C GLN A 95 -18.61 -26.55 2.33
N LEU A 96 -19.79 -25.98 2.10
CA LEU A 96 -20.57 -25.25 3.09
C LEU A 96 -21.96 -25.89 3.21
N GLY A 97 -22.42 -26.06 4.44
CA GLY A 97 -23.80 -26.45 4.74
C GLY A 97 -24.78 -25.27 4.57
N GLU A 98 -26.08 -25.54 4.60
CA GLU A 98 -27.13 -24.52 4.38
C GLU A 98 -27.05 -23.30 5.31
N LYS A 99 -26.53 -23.49 6.54
CA LYS A 99 -26.37 -22.43 7.57
C LYS A 99 -24.90 -22.14 7.86
N GLU A 100 -24.05 -22.32 6.90
CA GLU A 100 -22.63 -22.06 7.02
C GLU A 100 -22.18 -21.00 6.01
N ALA A 101 -21.15 -20.24 6.38
CA ALA A 101 -20.50 -19.27 5.51
C ALA A 101 -19.00 -19.35 5.69
N ALA A 102 -18.25 -19.09 4.62
CA ALA A 102 -16.81 -18.83 4.70
C ALA A 102 -16.55 -17.32 4.66
N VAL A 103 -15.48 -16.90 5.32
CA VAL A 103 -15.06 -15.50 5.33
C VAL A 103 -14.10 -15.24 4.18
N TYR A 104 -14.36 -14.19 3.41
CA TYR A 104 -13.44 -13.67 2.40
C TYR A 104 -12.91 -12.31 2.82
N ILE A 105 -11.60 -12.12 2.70
CA ILE A 105 -10.92 -10.83 2.86
C ILE A 105 -9.87 -10.71 1.77
N ASP A 106 -9.91 -9.63 1.01
CA ASP A 106 -8.87 -9.35 0.02
C ASP A 106 -7.51 -9.19 0.70
N THR A 107 -6.47 -9.72 0.05
CA THR A 107 -5.08 -9.68 0.54
C THR A 107 -4.56 -8.28 0.79
N GLU A 108 -5.15 -7.27 0.16
CA GLU A 108 -4.80 -5.86 0.38
C GLU A 108 -5.25 -5.35 1.77
N PHE A 109 -6.31 -5.93 2.36
CA PHE A 109 -6.87 -5.49 3.64
C PHE A 109 -6.41 -6.28 4.84
N THR A 110 -5.61 -7.31 4.66
CA THR A 110 -5.14 -8.15 5.75
C THR A 110 -3.62 -8.35 5.74
N THR A 111 -3.11 -8.85 6.85
CA THR A 111 -1.72 -9.29 7.00
C THR A 111 -1.69 -10.73 7.47
N VAL A 112 -0.56 -11.43 7.29
CA VAL A 112 -0.41 -12.82 7.76
C VAL A 112 -0.80 -12.95 9.24
N SER A 113 -0.40 -12.01 10.08
CA SER A 113 -0.72 -12.01 11.51
C SER A 113 -2.21 -11.86 11.77
N ARG A 114 -2.88 -10.91 11.08
CA ARG A 114 -4.32 -10.68 11.23
C ARG A 114 -5.15 -11.83 10.69
N THR A 115 -4.74 -12.40 9.55
CA THR A 115 -5.37 -13.60 8.99
C THR A 115 -5.26 -14.79 9.97
N ALA A 116 -4.09 -15.01 10.56
CA ALA A 116 -3.91 -16.07 11.56
C ALA A 116 -4.77 -15.85 12.81
N MET A 117 -4.91 -14.62 13.29
CA MET A 117 -5.81 -14.27 14.40
C MET A 117 -7.27 -14.55 14.05
N LEU A 118 -7.70 -14.16 12.85
CA LEU A 118 -9.08 -14.40 12.43
C LEU A 118 -9.34 -15.90 12.24
N ASN A 119 -8.39 -16.64 11.67
CA ASN A 119 -8.50 -18.11 11.58
C ASN A 119 -8.59 -18.76 12.97
N GLN A 120 -7.89 -18.24 13.97
CA GLN A 120 -8.04 -18.73 15.35
C GLN A 120 -9.46 -18.48 15.89
N VAL A 121 -10.08 -17.35 15.56
CA VAL A 121 -11.48 -17.08 15.92
C VAL A 121 -12.43 -18.00 15.16
N LEU A 122 -12.21 -18.16 13.84
CA LEU A 122 -13.05 -19.01 12.98
C LEU A 122 -13.00 -20.50 13.39
N ALA A 123 -11.88 -20.97 13.96
CA ALA A 123 -11.79 -22.33 14.51
C ALA A 123 -12.81 -22.63 15.62
N GLY A 124 -13.35 -21.58 16.27
CA GLY A 124 -14.43 -21.69 17.24
C GLY A 124 -15.82 -21.70 16.61
N HIS A 125 -15.96 -21.67 15.28
CA HIS A 125 -17.22 -21.63 14.54
C HIS A 125 -18.18 -20.53 15.07
N PRO A 126 -17.73 -19.27 15.18
CA PRO A 126 -18.58 -18.20 15.68
C PRO A 126 -19.77 -17.99 14.75
N LYS A 127 -20.86 -17.41 15.31
CA LYS A 127 -22.06 -17.09 14.54
C LYS A 127 -22.02 -15.64 14.10
N VAL A 128 -22.54 -15.39 12.91
CA VAL A 128 -22.99 -14.08 12.46
C VAL A 128 -24.50 -14.16 12.28
N GLU A 129 -25.19 -13.05 12.43
CA GLU A 129 -26.61 -12.97 12.14
C GLU A 129 -26.83 -12.28 10.82
N LEU A 130 -27.58 -12.94 9.93
CA LEU A 130 -28.03 -12.38 8.66
C LEU A 130 -29.56 -12.35 8.68
N ASP A 131 -30.12 -11.15 8.64
CA ASP A 131 -31.60 -10.93 8.68
C ASP A 131 -32.29 -11.72 9.82
N GLY A 132 -31.67 -11.64 11.01
CA GLY A 132 -32.13 -12.35 12.21
C GLY A 132 -31.89 -13.86 12.23
N SER A 133 -31.26 -14.41 11.19
CA SER A 133 -30.91 -15.85 11.10
C SER A 133 -29.46 -16.09 11.43
N PRO A 134 -29.16 -17.02 12.35
CA PRO A 134 -27.77 -17.34 12.70
C PRO A 134 -27.12 -18.19 11.60
N ILE A 135 -25.95 -17.75 11.14
CA ILE A 135 -25.07 -18.44 10.19
C ILE A 135 -23.75 -18.73 10.87
N HIS A 136 -23.26 -19.97 10.76
CA HIS A 136 -21.97 -20.37 11.32
C HIS A 136 -20.83 -20.04 10.37
N LEU A 137 -19.80 -19.39 10.87
CA LEU A 137 -18.59 -19.19 10.10
C LEU A 137 -17.70 -20.43 10.20
N THR A 138 -17.29 -20.98 9.07
CA THR A 138 -16.51 -22.19 8.98
C THR A 138 -15.28 -22.03 8.09
N GLY A 139 -14.29 -22.88 8.31
CA GLY A 139 -13.05 -22.89 7.53
C GLY A 139 -12.11 -21.74 7.85
N GLU A 140 -11.15 -21.54 6.97
CA GLU A 140 -10.16 -20.47 7.05
C GLU A 140 -10.57 -19.29 6.17
N VAL A 141 -9.98 -18.11 6.44
CA VAL A 141 -10.18 -16.92 5.62
C VAL A 141 -9.75 -17.19 4.18
N GLN A 142 -10.65 -16.92 3.26
CA GLN A 142 -10.43 -17.00 1.84
C GLN A 142 -9.89 -15.69 1.30
N SER A 143 -8.95 -15.73 0.34
CA SER A 143 -8.29 -14.53 -0.18
C SER A 143 -7.87 -14.64 -1.65
N VAL A 144 -8.40 -15.61 -2.39
CA VAL A 144 -8.19 -15.69 -3.85
C VAL A 144 -9.01 -14.59 -4.51
N ASN A 145 -8.38 -13.69 -5.25
CA ASN A 145 -9.02 -12.52 -5.84
C ASN A 145 -10.21 -12.91 -6.73
N LEU A 146 -11.35 -12.30 -6.45
CA LEU A 146 -12.62 -12.57 -7.17
C LEU A 146 -12.61 -12.04 -8.59
N VAL A 147 -12.14 -10.80 -8.74
CA VAL A 147 -12.12 -10.06 -10.01
C VAL A 147 -10.90 -9.17 -10.05
N THR A 148 -10.48 -8.78 -11.23
CA THR A 148 -9.39 -7.81 -11.41
C THR A 148 -9.85 -6.37 -11.27
N ASP A 149 -11.16 -6.13 -11.30
CA ASP A 149 -11.75 -4.80 -11.14
C ASP A 149 -11.57 -4.28 -9.71
N ARG A 150 -11.06 -3.06 -9.59
CA ARG A 150 -10.90 -2.35 -8.32
C ARG A 150 -12.17 -1.68 -7.83
N SER A 151 -13.23 -1.66 -8.60
CA SER A 151 -14.54 -1.18 -8.14
C SER A 151 -15.09 -2.05 -7.00
N ILE A 152 -14.62 -3.30 -6.92
CA ILE A 152 -14.92 -4.21 -5.81
C ILE A 152 -13.64 -4.46 -5.00
N THR A 153 -13.47 -3.71 -3.94
CA THR A 153 -12.47 -3.99 -2.92
C THR A 153 -13.16 -4.53 -1.69
N LEU A 154 -12.99 -5.82 -1.42
CA LEU A 154 -13.68 -6.49 -0.33
C LEU A 154 -12.80 -6.56 0.92
N SER A 155 -13.00 -5.60 1.82
CA SER A 155 -12.37 -5.63 3.15
C SER A 155 -12.93 -6.74 4.03
N PHE A 156 -14.17 -7.16 3.78
CA PHE A 156 -14.83 -8.29 4.42
C PHE A 156 -16.04 -8.71 3.58
N ALA A 157 -16.16 -10.00 3.31
CA ALA A 157 -17.31 -10.59 2.63
C ALA A 157 -17.61 -12.00 3.16
N LEU A 158 -18.82 -12.46 2.91
CA LEU A 158 -19.27 -13.80 3.25
C LEU A 158 -19.53 -14.61 1.97
N ILE A 159 -18.92 -15.76 1.87
CA ILE A 159 -19.21 -16.75 0.83
C ILE A 159 -20.35 -17.62 1.36
N LEU A 160 -21.46 -17.66 0.63
CA LEU A 160 -22.68 -18.35 1.00
C LEU A 160 -23.04 -19.43 -0.03
N PRO A 161 -23.68 -20.54 0.41
CA PRO A 161 -24.34 -21.46 -0.53
C PRO A 161 -25.28 -20.68 -1.47
N ASP A 162 -25.44 -21.17 -2.70
CA ASP A 162 -26.13 -20.45 -3.76
C ASP A 162 -27.58 -20.06 -3.38
N GLU A 163 -28.31 -20.96 -2.73
CA GLU A 163 -29.67 -20.65 -2.27
C GLU A 163 -29.70 -19.55 -1.21
N ALA A 164 -28.77 -19.59 -0.23
CA ALA A 164 -28.63 -18.58 0.80
C ALA A 164 -28.18 -17.23 0.19
N PHE A 165 -27.25 -17.26 -0.76
CA PHE A 165 -26.83 -16.07 -1.49
C PHE A 165 -28.00 -15.38 -2.19
N LEU A 166 -28.82 -16.15 -2.93
CA LEU A 166 -30.00 -15.62 -3.63
C LEU A 166 -31.06 -15.10 -2.64
N TYR A 167 -31.25 -15.80 -1.51
CA TYR A 167 -32.19 -15.40 -0.49
C TYR A 167 -31.81 -14.07 0.16
N TYR A 168 -30.57 -13.94 0.65
CA TYR A 168 -30.12 -12.74 1.36
C TYR A 168 -29.82 -11.55 0.43
N SER A 169 -29.45 -11.77 -0.82
CA SER A 169 -29.30 -10.72 -1.82
C SER A 169 -30.61 -10.30 -2.45
N GLN A 170 -31.71 -11.06 -2.22
CA GLN A 170 -33.01 -10.88 -2.88
C GLN A 170 -32.92 -10.79 -4.41
N GLY A 171 -31.96 -11.51 -5.00
CA GLY A 171 -31.70 -11.50 -6.44
C GLY A 171 -31.03 -10.21 -6.95
N MET A 172 -30.66 -9.28 -6.06
CA MET A 172 -29.95 -8.05 -6.43
C MET A 172 -28.46 -8.20 -6.20
N TYR A 173 -27.74 -8.52 -7.25
CA TYR A 173 -26.27 -8.70 -7.25
C TYR A 173 -25.72 -8.23 -8.60
N ASP A 174 -24.46 -7.87 -8.59
CA ASP A 174 -23.69 -7.60 -9.79
C ASP A 174 -23.04 -8.91 -10.28
N THR A 175 -23.06 -9.11 -11.60
CA THR A 175 -22.43 -10.26 -12.23
C THR A 175 -21.23 -9.80 -13.01
N TYR A 176 -20.07 -10.29 -12.63
CA TYR A 176 -18.80 -10.07 -13.32
C TYR A 176 -18.49 -11.30 -14.15
N VAL A 177 -18.07 -11.10 -15.39
CA VAL A 177 -17.57 -12.19 -16.24
C VAL A 177 -16.06 -12.15 -16.24
N ASN A 178 -15.46 -13.14 -15.61
CA ASN A 178 -14.02 -13.33 -15.60
C ASN A 178 -13.59 -14.16 -16.81
N ALA A 179 -12.48 -13.77 -17.43
CA ALA A 179 -11.92 -14.43 -18.60
C ALA A 179 -10.50 -14.92 -18.29
N VAL A 180 -10.22 -16.16 -18.61
CA VAL A 180 -8.88 -16.77 -18.48
C VAL A 180 -8.25 -16.85 -19.87
N LEU A 181 -7.02 -16.33 -20.00
CA LEU A 181 -6.27 -16.42 -21.26
C LEU A 181 -5.99 -17.86 -21.66
N SER A 182 -6.12 -18.16 -22.95
CA SER A 182 -5.74 -19.45 -23.51
C SER A 182 -4.22 -19.54 -23.68
N GLU A 183 -3.70 -20.77 -23.71
CA GLU A 183 -2.30 -21.02 -24.04
C GLU A 183 -1.94 -20.49 -25.44
N GLN A 184 -2.91 -20.51 -26.38
CA GLN A 184 -2.72 -19.99 -27.73
C GLN A 184 -2.51 -18.47 -27.75
N ALA A 185 -3.13 -17.73 -26.85
CA ALA A 185 -2.91 -16.29 -26.70
C ALA A 185 -1.48 -15.97 -26.23
N LEU A 186 -0.82 -16.94 -25.57
CA LEU A 186 0.55 -16.82 -25.04
C LEU A 186 1.62 -17.34 -26.01
N ASP A 187 1.23 -17.91 -27.15
CA ASP A 187 2.13 -18.63 -28.05
C ASP A 187 3.28 -17.75 -28.55
N GLY A 188 4.48 -18.05 -28.05
CA GLY A 188 5.73 -17.40 -28.41
C GLY A 188 5.95 -15.97 -27.90
N ASN A 189 4.99 -15.37 -27.21
CA ASN A 189 5.04 -14.01 -26.68
C ASN A 189 5.24 -14.00 -25.17
N SER A 190 5.85 -12.93 -24.66
CA SER A 190 5.79 -12.69 -23.20
C SER A 190 4.35 -12.41 -22.78
N LEU A 191 4.00 -12.77 -21.55
CA LEU A 191 2.68 -12.49 -20.97
C LEU A 191 2.28 -11.01 -21.14
N MET A 192 3.24 -10.09 -20.98
CA MET A 192 3.04 -8.65 -21.16
C MET A 192 2.62 -8.30 -22.60
N THR A 193 3.30 -8.88 -23.61
CA THR A 193 3.01 -8.60 -25.02
C THR A 193 1.66 -9.15 -25.41
N ALA A 194 1.31 -10.36 -24.94
CA ALA A 194 0.01 -10.96 -25.17
C ALA A 194 -1.13 -10.12 -24.57
N TYR A 195 -0.96 -9.61 -23.35
CA TYR A 195 -1.96 -8.72 -22.76
C TYR A 195 -2.10 -7.39 -23.48
N LEU A 196 -1.01 -6.79 -23.96
CA LEU A 196 -1.07 -5.52 -24.70
C LEU A 196 -1.80 -5.69 -26.04
N ASP A 197 -1.47 -6.73 -26.79
CA ASP A 197 -2.13 -7.05 -28.08
C ASP A 197 -3.62 -7.37 -27.87
N LEU A 198 -3.94 -8.11 -26.82
CA LEU A 198 -5.33 -8.43 -26.48
C LEU A 198 -6.11 -7.19 -26.04
N ASN A 199 -5.52 -6.31 -25.23
CA ASN A 199 -6.19 -5.07 -24.81
C ASN A 199 -6.49 -4.18 -26.02
N GLU A 200 -5.55 -4.02 -26.96
CA GLU A 200 -5.78 -3.26 -28.19
C GLU A 200 -6.97 -3.82 -29.00
N LYS A 201 -7.04 -5.15 -29.14
CA LYS A 201 -8.15 -5.80 -29.81
C LYS A 201 -9.48 -5.69 -29.06
N LEU A 202 -9.46 -5.78 -27.73
CA LEU A 202 -10.67 -5.64 -26.91
C LEU A 202 -11.21 -4.20 -26.95
N ASP A 203 -10.34 -3.20 -26.99
CA ASP A 203 -10.74 -1.78 -27.09
C ASP A 203 -11.55 -1.52 -28.37
N GLU A 204 -11.28 -2.26 -29.46
CA GLU A 204 -12.02 -2.18 -30.73
C GLU A 204 -13.42 -2.80 -30.64
N THR A 205 -13.68 -3.69 -29.68
CA THR A 205 -14.99 -4.40 -29.57
C THR A 205 -16.07 -3.56 -28.91
N GLY A 206 -15.73 -2.48 -28.20
CA GLY A 206 -16.66 -1.70 -27.41
C GLY A 206 -17.15 -2.40 -26.12
N ILE A 207 -16.59 -3.57 -25.78
CA ILE A 207 -16.85 -4.24 -24.50
C ILE A 207 -16.12 -3.50 -23.40
N GLU A 208 -16.81 -3.12 -22.33
CA GLU A 208 -16.15 -2.60 -21.13
C GLU A 208 -15.46 -3.76 -20.40
N TYR A 209 -14.16 -3.66 -20.20
CA TYR A 209 -13.37 -4.67 -19.52
C TYR A 209 -12.28 -4.04 -18.67
N GLU A 210 -11.83 -4.76 -17.66
CA GLU A 210 -10.61 -4.45 -16.92
C GLU A 210 -9.64 -5.63 -17.02
N SER A 211 -8.42 -5.36 -17.44
CA SER A 211 -7.37 -6.37 -17.43
C SER A 211 -6.44 -6.20 -16.23
N TYR A 212 -5.87 -7.31 -15.79
CA TYR A 212 -4.84 -7.29 -14.74
C TYR A 212 -3.69 -6.33 -15.09
N LEU A 213 -3.32 -6.26 -16.37
CA LEU A 213 -2.25 -5.40 -16.85
C LEU A 213 -2.64 -3.91 -16.79
N GLN A 214 -3.87 -3.55 -17.16
CA GLN A 214 -4.35 -2.17 -17.05
C GLN A 214 -4.34 -1.70 -15.59
N ASN A 215 -4.81 -2.53 -14.68
CA ASN A 215 -4.80 -2.23 -13.26
C ASN A 215 -3.39 -2.10 -12.70
N MET A 216 -2.51 -3.02 -13.07
CA MET A 216 -1.09 -2.96 -12.72
C MET A 216 -0.42 -1.72 -13.32
N GLY A 217 -0.69 -1.40 -14.57
CA GLY A 217 -0.17 -0.21 -15.27
C GLY A 217 -0.64 1.08 -14.61
N ARG A 218 -1.93 1.18 -14.27
CA ARG A 218 -2.52 2.31 -13.56
C ARG A 218 -1.90 2.48 -12.18
N GLN A 219 -1.72 1.39 -11.44
CA GLN A 219 -1.09 1.38 -10.12
C GLN A 219 0.38 1.80 -10.17
N LEU A 220 1.12 1.29 -11.16
CA LEU A 220 2.51 1.69 -11.41
C LEU A 220 2.59 3.18 -11.77
N PHE A 221 1.69 3.67 -12.63
CA PHE A 221 1.65 5.08 -13.01
C PHE A 221 1.46 5.98 -11.78
N TYR A 222 0.46 5.70 -10.93
CA TYR A 222 0.24 6.47 -9.70
C TYR A 222 1.41 6.39 -8.73
N THR A 223 2.01 5.21 -8.59
CA THR A 223 3.17 5.00 -7.72
C THR A 223 4.37 5.78 -8.23
N ILE A 224 4.65 5.73 -9.53
CA ILE A 224 5.74 6.46 -10.17
C ILE A 224 5.50 7.96 -10.06
N ALA A 225 4.31 8.45 -10.43
CA ALA A 225 3.97 9.87 -10.35
C ALA A 225 4.08 10.41 -8.92
N SER A 226 3.54 9.70 -7.94
CA SER A 226 3.66 10.05 -6.53
C SER A 226 5.11 10.05 -6.05
N SER A 227 5.92 9.09 -6.50
CA SER A 227 7.34 9.00 -6.16
C SER A 227 8.12 10.18 -6.74
N TYR A 228 7.84 10.59 -7.98
CA TYR A 228 8.44 11.77 -8.59
C TYR A 228 8.10 13.05 -7.83
N ILE A 229 6.83 13.26 -7.50
CA ILE A 229 6.37 14.43 -6.75
C ILE A 229 7.06 14.47 -5.38
N THR A 230 7.09 13.34 -4.69
CA THR A 230 7.72 13.23 -3.36
C THR A 230 9.22 13.48 -3.42
N LEU A 231 9.92 12.91 -4.40
CA LEU A 231 11.35 13.11 -4.61
C LEU A 231 11.66 14.59 -4.93
N TYR A 232 10.90 15.19 -5.84
CA TYR A 232 11.05 16.61 -6.18
C TYR A 232 10.88 17.49 -4.93
N LEU A 233 9.81 17.26 -4.18
CA LEU A 233 9.53 18.01 -2.96
C LEU A 233 10.64 17.83 -1.91
N ALA A 234 11.16 16.62 -1.75
CA ALA A 234 12.27 16.33 -0.84
C ALA A 234 13.54 17.10 -1.24
N ILE A 235 13.87 17.16 -2.54
CA ILE A 235 15.01 17.94 -3.05
C ILE A 235 14.81 19.44 -2.78
N VAL A 236 13.63 19.97 -3.05
CA VAL A 236 13.33 21.39 -2.79
C VAL A 236 13.48 21.71 -1.30
N PHE A 237 12.90 20.89 -0.42
CA PHE A 237 13.04 21.09 1.03
C PHE A 237 14.50 20.97 1.49
N LEU A 238 15.26 20.04 0.93
CA LEU A 238 16.69 19.90 1.24
C LEU A 238 17.47 21.18 0.89
N VAL A 239 17.26 21.73 -0.31
CA VAL A 239 17.92 22.96 -0.77
C VAL A 239 17.51 24.15 0.12
N VAL A 240 16.23 24.30 0.41
CA VAL A 240 15.72 25.39 1.26
C VAL A 240 16.27 25.29 2.68
N ALA A 241 16.22 24.09 3.30
CA ALA A 241 16.72 23.86 4.64
C ALA A 241 18.23 24.17 4.73
N ASN A 242 19.01 23.65 3.80
CA ASN A 242 20.45 23.89 3.74
C ASN A 242 20.79 25.36 3.54
N THR A 243 20.06 26.06 2.67
CA THR A 243 20.22 27.51 2.47
C THR A 243 19.95 28.26 3.77
N ILE A 244 18.84 27.99 4.46
CA ILE A 244 18.48 28.65 5.71
C ILE A 244 19.55 28.40 6.78
N VAL A 245 19.95 27.15 7.00
CA VAL A 245 20.93 26.78 8.02
C VAL A 245 22.30 27.40 7.71
N GLY A 246 22.72 27.34 6.45
CA GLY A 246 23.99 27.94 6.02
C GLY A 246 24.03 29.47 6.20
N VAL A 247 22.97 30.17 5.79
CA VAL A 247 22.85 31.62 5.95
C VAL A 247 22.79 31.98 7.42
N GLN A 248 22.01 31.30 8.24
CA GLN A 248 21.93 31.54 9.69
C GLN A 248 23.28 31.38 10.36
N PHE A 249 24.03 30.35 9.96
CA PHE A 249 25.38 30.13 10.50
C PHE A 249 26.31 31.29 10.13
N LEU A 250 26.39 31.66 8.84
CA LEU A 250 27.25 32.76 8.36
C LEU A 250 26.88 34.09 8.99
N MET A 251 25.59 34.40 9.17
CA MET A 251 25.13 35.59 9.87
C MET A 251 25.52 35.57 11.36
N SER A 252 25.42 34.42 12.02
CA SER A 252 25.86 34.25 13.40
C SER A 252 27.37 34.47 13.52
N GLN A 253 28.15 34.00 12.56
CA GLN A 253 29.59 34.21 12.51
C GLN A 253 29.96 35.69 12.31
N GLN A 254 29.26 36.40 11.44
CA GLN A 254 29.46 37.85 11.26
C GLN A 254 29.15 38.64 12.55
N LYS A 255 28.07 38.33 13.25
CA LYS A 255 27.73 38.94 14.56
C LYS A 255 28.82 38.68 15.60
N THR A 256 29.51 37.55 15.53
CA THR A 256 30.58 37.15 16.43
C THR A 256 31.96 37.66 15.95
N GLY A 257 32.00 38.37 14.83
CA GLY A 257 33.25 38.87 14.21
C GLY A 257 34.12 39.70 15.18
N ARG A 258 33.53 40.53 16.04
CA ARG A 258 34.25 41.27 17.07
C ARG A 258 35.02 40.37 18.06
N ARG A 259 34.45 39.23 18.43
CA ARG A 259 35.12 38.23 19.28
C ARG A 259 36.32 37.60 18.55
N TYR A 260 36.18 37.29 17.27
CA TYR A 260 37.30 36.80 16.46
C TYR A 260 38.41 37.84 16.34
N GLN A 261 38.10 39.12 16.14
CA GLN A 261 39.08 40.21 16.13
C GLN A 261 39.80 40.34 17.47
N THR A 262 39.08 40.24 18.57
CA THR A 262 39.71 40.26 19.90
C THR A 262 40.67 39.09 20.11
N LEU A 263 40.29 37.86 19.66
CA LEU A 263 41.16 36.70 19.75
C LEU A 263 42.41 36.84 18.87
N ILE A 264 42.27 37.44 17.68
CA ILE A 264 43.37 37.73 16.76
C ILE A 264 44.34 38.71 17.43
N ARG A 265 43.84 39.77 18.09
CA ARG A 265 44.64 40.75 18.83
C ARG A 265 45.38 40.11 20.04
N LEU A 266 44.81 39.06 20.62
CA LEU A 266 45.40 38.27 21.69
C LEU A 266 46.39 37.22 21.18
N GLY A 267 46.66 37.15 19.86
CA GLY A 267 47.66 36.25 19.28
C GLY A 267 47.13 34.89 18.82
N ALA A 268 45.81 34.71 18.68
CA ALA A 268 45.26 33.47 18.17
C ALA A 268 45.63 33.27 16.70
N THR A 269 46.16 32.06 16.38
CA THR A 269 46.54 31.69 15.02
C THR A 269 45.35 31.40 14.14
N TYR A 270 45.49 31.60 12.83
CA TYR A 270 44.45 31.25 11.84
C TYR A 270 43.94 29.81 11.98
N GLU A 271 44.85 28.86 12.14
CA GLU A 271 44.51 27.44 12.28
C GLU A 271 43.59 27.20 13.49
N THR A 272 43.90 27.81 14.66
CA THR A 272 43.12 27.67 15.86
C THR A 272 41.69 28.22 15.69
N LEU A 273 41.53 29.36 15.02
CA LEU A 273 40.26 29.96 14.72
C LEU A 273 39.43 29.09 13.75
N CYS A 274 40.05 28.60 12.66
CA CYS A 274 39.41 27.71 11.71
C CYS A 274 38.99 26.37 12.34
N GLN A 275 39.82 25.80 13.21
CA GLN A 275 39.47 24.57 13.94
C GLN A 275 38.27 24.79 14.88
N SER A 276 38.26 25.92 15.59
CA SER A 276 37.15 26.27 16.50
C SER A 276 35.83 26.47 15.72
N ALA A 277 35.88 27.30 14.64
CA ALA A 277 34.72 27.53 13.78
C ALA A 277 34.27 26.23 13.11
N GLY A 278 35.20 25.40 12.63
CA GLY A 278 34.89 24.12 12.03
C GLY A 278 34.22 23.12 12.96
N LYS A 279 34.60 23.08 14.24
CA LYS A 279 33.90 22.28 15.27
C LYS A 279 32.49 22.81 15.50
N GLN A 280 32.33 24.12 15.58
CA GLN A 280 31.00 24.74 15.75
C GLN A 280 30.07 24.43 14.57
N ILE A 281 30.55 24.49 13.32
CA ILE A 281 29.80 24.10 12.12
C ILE A 281 29.38 22.63 12.22
N THR A 282 30.33 21.76 12.57
CA THR A 282 30.04 20.31 12.65
C THR A 282 28.95 20.01 13.66
N TRP A 283 28.94 20.66 14.82
CA TRP A 283 27.87 20.48 15.80
C TRP A 283 26.56 21.11 15.37
N PHE A 284 26.61 22.32 14.82
CA PHE A 284 25.39 23.05 14.43
C PHE A 284 24.64 22.40 13.27
N MET A 285 25.37 21.88 12.29
CA MET A 285 24.78 21.19 11.13
C MET A 285 24.67 19.68 11.31
N GLY A 286 25.64 19.07 11.96
CA GLY A 286 25.71 17.61 12.10
C GLY A 286 24.66 17.02 13.03
N LEU A 287 24.35 17.73 14.14
CA LEU A 287 23.34 17.23 15.09
C LEU A 287 21.95 17.07 14.47
N PRO A 288 21.38 18.07 13.74
CA PRO A 288 20.09 17.89 13.05
C PRO A 288 20.12 16.75 12.03
N VAL A 289 21.20 16.61 11.26
CA VAL A 289 21.36 15.53 10.27
C VAL A 289 21.36 14.16 10.96
N LEU A 290 22.05 14.03 12.08
CA LEU A 290 22.08 12.78 12.85
C LEU A 290 20.69 12.43 13.37
N VAL A 291 19.97 13.39 13.97
CA VAL A 291 18.60 13.18 14.47
C VAL A 291 17.66 12.81 13.31
N ALA A 292 17.77 13.49 12.17
CA ALA A 292 16.97 13.19 10.98
C ALA A 292 17.25 11.77 10.45
N ALA A 293 18.51 11.35 10.37
CA ALA A 293 18.90 10.02 9.90
C ALA A 293 18.35 8.92 10.83
N VAL A 294 18.48 9.09 12.14
CA VAL A 294 17.95 8.13 13.13
C VAL A 294 16.43 8.06 13.05
N SER A 295 15.74 9.20 13.07
CA SER A 295 14.27 9.24 12.99
C SER A 295 13.74 8.66 11.67
N SER A 296 14.46 8.85 10.55
CA SER A 296 14.09 8.28 9.25
C SER A 296 14.12 6.74 9.27
N LEU A 297 15.10 6.12 9.94
CA LEU A 297 15.16 4.66 10.07
C LEU A 297 13.94 4.11 10.81
N PHE A 298 13.55 4.74 11.91
CA PHE A 298 12.35 4.35 12.65
C PHE A 298 11.07 4.62 11.86
N GLY A 299 10.98 5.78 11.20
CA GLY A 299 9.83 6.15 10.38
C GLY A 299 9.61 5.19 9.20
N VAL A 300 10.67 4.84 8.48
CA VAL A 300 10.61 3.88 7.37
C VAL A 300 10.19 2.50 7.87
N ARG A 301 10.75 2.04 8.99
CA ARG A 301 10.35 0.76 9.59
C ARG A 301 8.88 0.76 9.99
N ALA A 302 8.40 1.80 10.67
CA ALA A 302 7.01 1.92 11.08
C ALA A 302 6.05 1.94 9.87
N LEU A 303 6.43 2.66 8.81
CA LEU A 303 5.66 2.73 7.57
C LEU A 303 5.56 1.37 6.89
N PHE A 304 6.65 0.64 6.78
CA PHE A 304 6.64 -0.69 6.16
C PHE A 304 5.90 -1.73 7.00
N THR A 305 5.97 -1.66 8.32
CA THR A 305 5.24 -2.61 9.17
C THR A 305 3.74 -2.30 9.25
N GLY A 306 3.35 -1.02 9.10
CA GLY A 306 1.97 -0.58 9.21
C GLY A 306 1.16 -0.65 7.90
N ILE A 307 1.82 -0.42 6.75
CA ILE A 307 1.13 -0.27 5.45
C ILE A 307 1.29 -1.51 4.56
N LEU A 308 2.38 -2.27 4.70
CA LEU A 308 2.63 -3.41 3.83
C LEU A 308 1.69 -4.57 4.10
N SER A 309 0.96 -4.96 3.04
CA SER A 309 0.13 -6.17 3.02
C SER A 309 0.97 -7.45 3.18
N SER A 310 0.31 -8.55 3.51
CA SER A 310 0.95 -9.86 3.67
C SER A 310 1.78 -10.31 2.45
N ARG A 311 1.38 -9.87 1.27
CA ARG A 311 2.00 -10.22 -0.01
C ARG A 311 3.43 -9.68 -0.17
N THR A 312 3.75 -8.57 0.48
CA THR A 312 5.03 -7.85 0.35
C THR A 312 5.97 -8.03 1.54
N ARG A 313 5.57 -8.76 2.58
CA ARG A 313 6.40 -8.97 3.78
C ARG A 313 7.73 -9.67 3.52
N GLY A 314 7.82 -10.52 2.49
CA GLY A 314 9.07 -11.19 2.11
C GLY A 314 10.18 -10.22 1.65
N THR A 315 9.83 -9.02 1.20
CA THR A 315 10.76 -8.02 0.66
C THR A 315 11.12 -6.88 1.63
N VAL A 316 10.63 -6.94 2.88
CA VAL A 316 10.87 -5.86 3.87
C VAL A 316 12.35 -5.64 4.14
N SER A 317 13.16 -6.71 4.20
CA SER A 317 14.61 -6.60 4.41
C SER A 317 15.30 -5.88 3.26
N GLU A 318 14.92 -6.15 2.02
CA GLU A 318 15.45 -5.48 0.83
C GLU A 318 15.05 -4.01 0.80
N MET A 319 13.80 -3.70 1.12
CA MET A 319 13.29 -2.32 1.21
C MET A 319 14.00 -1.51 2.31
N LEU A 320 14.28 -2.12 3.47
CA LEU A 320 15.05 -1.49 4.53
C LEU A 320 16.50 -1.22 4.10
N LEU A 321 17.11 -2.13 3.33
CA LEU A 321 18.46 -1.94 2.80
C LEU A 321 18.50 -0.79 1.79
N VAL A 322 17.54 -0.71 0.87
CA VAL A 322 17.41 0.41 -0.07
C VAL A 322 17.23 1.73 0.68
N SER A 323 16.37 1.75 1.70
CA SER A 323 16.12 2.95 2.52
C SER A 323 17.38 3.39 3.28
N ALA A 324 18.11 2.45 3.86
CA ALA A 324 19.38 2.74 4.53
C ALA A 324 20.43 3.31 3.56
N THR A 325 20.48 2.79 2.35
CA THR A 325 21.36 3.29 1.29
C THR A 325 21.01 4.72 0.89
N MET A 326 19.71 5.04 0.76
CA MET A 326 19.25 6.41 0.47
C MET A 326 19.55 7.38 1.60
N ILE A 327 19.35 6.99 2.87
CA ILE A 327 19.72 7.81 4.03
C ILE A 327 21.23 8.09 4.03
N LEU A 328 22.05 7.09 3.74
CA LEU A 328 23.51 7.26 3.66
C LEU A 328 23.89 8.23 2.54
N LEU A 329 23.25 8.13 1.38
CA LEU A 329 23.49 9.05 0.25
C LEU A 329 23.13 10.49 0.64
N LEU A 330 22.01 10.72 1.31
CA LEU A 330 21.62 12.03 1.84
C LEU A 330 22.64 12.55 2.86
N CYS A 331 23.13 11.72 3.76
CA CYS A 331 24.19 12.09 4.71
C CYS A 331 25.49 12.52 3.99
N VAL A 332 25.83 11.88 2.87
CA VAL A 332 26.99 12.27 2.06
C VAL A 332 26.77 13.64 1.41
N ILE A 333 25.58 13.92 0.88
CA ILE A 333 25.23 15.23 0.32
C ILE A 333 25.35 16.32 1.40
N GLU A 334 24.80 16.09 2.58
CA GLU A 334 24.88 17.00 3.72
C GLU A 334 26.33 17.23 4.18
N TYR A 335 27.13 16.19 4.20
CA TYR A 335 28.55 16.32 4.50
C TYR A 335 29.31 17.18 3.48
N ILE A 336 29.00 17.03 2.19
CA ILE A 336 29.59 17.86 1.13
C ILE A 336 29.17 19.33 1.33
N TYR A 337 27.88 19.57 1.61
CA TYR A 337 27.38 20.90 1.89
C TYR A 337 28.04 21.54 3.13
N MET A 338 28.19 20.79 4.22
CA MET A 338 28.91 21.21 5.41
C MET A 338 30.36 21.61 5.10
N ARG A 339 31.04 20.89 4.19
CA ARG A 339 32.38 21.26 3.72
C ARG A 339 32.41 22.58 2.96
N VAL A 340 31.40 22.87 2.15
CA VAL A 340 31.25 24.13 1.43
C VAL A 340 31.08 25.30 2.42
N VAL A 341 30.19 25.14 3.39
CA VAL A 341 29.96 26.14 4.44
C VAL A 341 31.26 26.39 5.25
N LYS A 342 31.99 25.32 5.58
CA LYS A 342 33.27 25.41 6.29
C LYS A 342 34.32 26.21 5.49
N ARG A 343 34.45 25.94 4.20
CA ARG A 343 35.35 26.71 3.33
C ARG A 343 34.96 28.20 3.25
N SER A 344 33.65 28.50 3.20
CA SER A 344 33.16 29.87 3.21
C SER A 344 33.48 30.59 4.53
N SER A 345 33.30 29.89 5.65
CA SER A 345 33.68 30.36 6.98
C SER A 345 35.18 30.64 7.10
N ASP A 346 36.02 29.73 6.62
CA ASP A 346 37.49 29.90 6.64
C ASP A 346 37.93 31.13 5.83
N ARG A 347 37.31 31.36 4.65
CA ARG A 347 37.57 32.57 3.85
C ARG A 347 37.19 33.84 4.60
N TYR A 348 36.04 33.85 5.26
CA TYR A 348 35.63 34.99 6.07
C TYR A 348 36.63 35.29 7.22
N LEU A 349 37.11 34.26 7.92
CA LEU A 349 38.12 34.43 8.95
C LEU A 349 39.43 34.98 8.40
N LEU A 350 39.80 34.61 7.18
CA LEU A 350 40.98 35.11 6.50
C LEU A 350 40.87 36.61 6.22
N THR A 351 39.70 37.12 5.82
CA THR A 351 39.44 38.55 5.62
C THR A 351 39.58 39.36 6.90
N LEU A 352 39.23 38.77 8.06
CA LEU A 352 39.38 39.44 9.36
C LEU A 352 40.85 39.58 9.83
N MET A 353 41.76 38.75 9.29
CA MET A 353 43.19 38.78 9.62
C MET A 353 44.00 39.71 8.71
N GLN A 354 43.48 40.08 7.56
CA GLN A 354 44.11 41.08 6.71
C GLN A 354 44.02 42.47 7.37
N PRO A 355 45.15 43.20 7.51
CA PRO A 355 45.09 44.52 8.08
C PRO A 355 44.23 45.39 7.15
N GLN A 356 43.19 46.01 7.74
CA GLN A 356 42.44 47.07 7.03
C GLN A 356 43.45 48.15 6.66
N ARG A 357 43.74 48.30 5.36
CA ARG A 357 44.35 49.52 4.89
C ARG A 357 43.35 50.65 5.17
N GLU A 358 43.64 51.44 6.19
CA GLU A 358 43.00 52.72 6.36
C GLU A 358 43.27 53.56 5.10
N GLU A 359 42.24 53.79 4.26
CA GLU A 359 42.24 54.84 3.26
C GLU A 359 41.82 56.13 3.95
#